data_dc8808ef003b0775e98384dff4ba5c8b
#
_entry.id   dc8808ef003b0775e98384dff4ba5c8b
#
_cell.length_a   1.000
_cell.length_b   1.000
_cell.length_c   1.000
_cell.angle_alpha   90.00
_cell.angle_beta   90.00
_cell.angle_gamma   90.00
#
_symmetry.space_group_name_H-M   'P 1'
#
loop_
_entity.id
_entity.type
_entity.pdbx_description
1 polymer ?
#
loop_
_entity_poly.entity_id
_entity_poly.type
_entity_poly.pdbx_seq_one_letter_code
_entity_poly.pdbx_strand_id
1 'polypeptide(L)'
;GISGIVLDLQMMPPMNDAEIESILVSLSSQIDDNCLIFLRDGVDRVEGLFRLIVDLDLDGAVVGIATAGGSRASACLPRIGLSSRAMGFESQKRIVAIEIDSQPTAEDMIVTRASGCSFIIGPVGQEGGEESIRSKLIPELVGLMKESGISSLETVGRRALRAKDMETAAISGLRLVGFERPLPMWLGN
;
A
#
# COMPACT_ATOMS: atom_id res chain seq x y z
N GLY A 1 -17.00 20.36 0.23
CA GLY A 1 -17.06 19.39 -0.87
C GLY A 1 -16.38 18.08 -0.49
N ILE A 2 -16.69 17.02 -1.18
CA ILE A 2 -16.02 15.71 -1.04
C ILE A 2 -14.73 15.79 -1.84
N SER A 3 -13.59 15.47 -1.20
CA SER A 3 -12.27 15.53 -1.86
C SER A 3 -11.88 14.21 -2.54
N GLY A 4 -12.54 13.11 -2.20
CA GLY A 4 -12.29 11.81 -2.79
C GLY A 4 -13.30 10.76 -2.35
N ILE A 5 -13.44 9.70 -3.12
CA ILE A 5 -14.27 8.54 -2.84
C ILE A 5 -13.45 7.26 -2.98
N VAL A 6 -13.83 6.25 -2.22
CA VAL A 6 -13.26 4.90 -2.32
C VAL A 6 -14.38 3.92 -2.65
N LEU A 7 -14.28 3.25 -3.79
CA LEU A 7 -15.16 2.16 -4.16
C LEU A 7 -14.56 0.84 -3.65
N ASP A 8 -15.22 0.21 -2.69
CA ASP A 8 -14.76 -1.02 -2.06
C ASP A 8 -15.31 -2.26 -2.80
N LEU A 9 -14.45 -2.90 -3.58
CA LEU A 9 -14.81 -4.08 -4.38
C LEU A 9 -15.10 -5.32 -3.51
N GLN A 10 -14.59 -5.37 -2.27
CA GLN A 10 -14.88 -6.48 -1.35
C GLN A 10 -16.29 -6.39 -0.75
N MET A 11 -16.87 -5.19 -0.67
CA MET A 11 -18.23 -4.95 -0.18
C MET A 11 -19.28 -5.06 -1.27
N MET A 12 -18.88 -5.18 -2.52
CA MET A 12 -19.77 -5.29 -3.67
C MET A 12 -20.03 -6.74 -4.02
N PRO A 13 -21.17 -7.06 -4.67
CA PRO A 13 -21.37 -8.36 -5.28
C PRO A 13 -20.27 -8.65 -6.30
N PRO A 14 -19.95 -9.93 -6.59
CA PRO A 14 -19.01 -10.26 -7.66
C PRO A 14 -19.44 -9.61 -8.97
N MET A 15 -18.57 -8.78 -9.54
CA MET A 15 -18.80 -8.04 -10.79
C MET A 15 -17.63 -8.24 -11.74
N ASN A 16 -17.90 -8.13 -13.02
CA ASN A 16 -16.87 -8.06 -14.04
C ASN A 16 -16.40 -6.60 -14.26
N ASP A 17 -15.29 -6.43 -14.98
CA ASP A 17 -14.68 -5.12 -15.19
C ASP A 17 -15.63 -4.13 -15.89
N ALA A 18 -16.47 -4.58 -16.83
CA ALA A 18 -17.43 -3.72 -17.52
C ALA A 18 -18.57 -3.21 -16.61
N GLU A 19 -18.98 -4.01 -15.63
CA GLU A 19 -19.95 -3.59 -14.62
C GLU A 19 -19.35 -2.55 -13.68
N ILE A 20 -18.10 -2.74 -13.28
CA ILE A 20 -17.35 -1.76 -12.45
C ILE A 20 -17.17 -0.45 -13.23
N GLU A 21 -16.78 -0.51 -14.50
CA GLU A 21 -16.67 0.65 -15.38
C GLU A 21 -18.00 1.42 -15.48
N SER A 22 -19.10 0.72 -15.67
CA SER A 22 -20.43 1.34 -15.74
C SER A 22 -20.80 2.10 -14.45
N ILE A 23 -20.47 1.53 -13.28
CA ILE A 23 -20.69 2.19 -12.00
C ILE A 23 -19.82 3.45 -11.89
N LEU A 24 -18.53 3.36 -12.26
CA LEU A 24 -17.61 4.48 -12.20
C LEU A 24 -18.00 5.61 -13.14
N VAL A 25 -18.43 5.31 -14.36
CA VAL A 25 -18.97 6.31 -15.30
C VAL A 25 -20.20 7.01 -14.71
N SER A 26 -21.11 6.24 -14.10
CA SER A 26 -22.28 6.81 -13.42
C SER A 26 -21.90 7.70 -12.24
N LEU A 27 -20.93 7.27 -11.43
CA LEU A 27 -20.42 8.07 -10.30
C LEU A 27 -19.73 9.35 -10.76
N SER A 28 -18.85 9.27 -11.76
CA SER A 28 -18.13 10.43 -12.30
C SER A 28 -19.07 11.51 -12.83
N SER A 29 -20.24 11.12 -13.32
CA SER A 29 -21.25 12.09 -13.76
C SER A 29 -21.96 12.84 -12.62
N GLN A 30 -21.80 12.40 -11.36
CA GLN A 30 -22.47 12.93 -10.17
C GLN A 30 -21.56 13.64 -9.19
N ILE A 31 -20.24 13.52 -9.39
CA ILE A 31 -19.22 14.10 -8.52
C ILE A 31 -18.46 15.22 -9.24
N ASP A 32 -17.78 16.05 -8.45
CA ASP A 32 -16.94 17.13 -8.95
C ASP A 32 -15.71 16.56 -9.69
N ASP A 33 -15.31 17.16 -10.81
CA ASP A 33 -14.13 16.76 -11.60
C ASP A 33 -12.82 16.74 -10.79
N ASN A 34 -12.77 17.44 -9.66
CA ASN A 34 -11.61 17.44 -8.76
C ASN A 34 -11.69 16.35 -7.65
N CYS A 35 -12.73 15.53 -7.65
CA CYS A 35 -12.88 14.46 -6.67
C CYS A 35 -12.02 13.26 -7.08
N LEU A 36 -11.09 12.86 -6.20
CA LEU A 36 -10.23 11.70 -6.45
C LEU A 36 -11.03 10.40 -6.32
N ILE A 37 -10.80 9.45 -7.23
CA ILE A 37 -11.47 8.14 -7.24
C ILE A 37 -10.45 7.03 -6.97
N PHE A 38 -10.70 6.26 -5.91
CA PHE A 38 -9.89 5.12 -5.53
C PHE A 38 -10.72 3.83 -5.60
N LEU A 39 -10.04 2.73 -5.98
CA LEU A 39 -10.58 1.39 -5.79
C LEU A 39 -9.92 0.72 -4.59
N ARG A 40 -10.71 -0.03 -3.82
CA ARG A 40 -10.24 -0.84 -2.69
C ARG A 40 -10.46 -2.32 -2.95
N ASP A 41 -9.41 -3.13 -2.74
CA ASP A 41 -9.49 -4.60 -2.74
C ASP A 41 -8.40 -5.20 -1.83
N GLY A 42 -8.43 -6.52 -1.64
CA GLY A 42 -7.43 -7.25 -0.87
C GLY A 42 -6.10 -7.42 -1.62
N VAL A 43 -5.03 -7.64 -0.87
CA VAL A 43 -3.68 -7.82 -1.41
C VAL A 43 -3.55 -9.03 -2.34
N ASP A 44 -4.37 -10.05 -2.18
CA ASP A 44 -4.45 -11.23 -3.03
C ASP A 44 -4.89 -10.91 -4.46
N ARG A 45 -5.61 -9.81 -4.66
CA ARG A 45 -6.11 -9.34 -5.95
C ARG A 45 -5.41 -8.09 -6.48
N VAL A 46 -4.30 -7.70 -5.89
CA VAL A 46 -3.62 -6.42 -6.14
C VAL A 46 -3.25 -6.18 -7.60
N GLU A 47 -2.85 -7.22 -8.34
CA GLU A 47 -2.47 -7.08 -9.76
C GLU A 47 -3.68 -6.79 -10.64
N GLY A 48 -4.81 -7.43 -10.37
CA GLY A 48 -6.09 -7.14 -11.03
C GLY A 48 -6.60 -5.75 -10.70
N LEU A 49 -6.53 -5.36 -9.41
CA LEU A 49 -6.89 -4.03 -8.95
C LEU A 49 -6.08 -2.93 -9.66
N PHE A 50 -4.76 -3.09 -9.75
CA PHE A 50 -3.90 -2.09 -10.40
C PHE A 50 -4.14 -2.00 -11.91
N ARG A 51 -4.40 -3.13 -12.57
CA ARG A 51 -4.79 -3.13 -13.99
C ARG A 51 -6.06 -2.34 -14.19
N LEU A 52 -7.10 -2.62 -13.42
CA LEU A 52 -8.37 -1.94 -13.50
C LEU A 52 -8.25 -0.42 -13.29
N ILE A 53 -7.42 0.00 -12.33
CA ILE A 53 -7.14 1.42 -12.09
C ILE A 53 -6.44 2.09 -13.28
N VAL A 54 -5.53 1.39 -13.94
CA VAL A 54 -4.86 1.90 -15.15
C VAL A 54 -5.82 1.96 -16.32
N ASP A 55 -6.60 0.92 -16.55
CA ASP A 55 -7.53 0.82 -17.69
C ASP A 55 -8.67 1.85 -17.59
N LEU A 56 -9.10 2.19 -16.37
CA LEU A 56 -10.18 3.16 -16.11
C LEU A 56 -9.65 4.57 -15.77
N ASP A 57 -8.35 4.78 -15.83
CA ASP A 57 -7.67 6.06 -15.53
C ASP A 57 -8.03 6.67 -14.18
N LEU A 58 -8.04 5.85 -13.12
CA LEU A 58 -8.37 6.28 -11.77
C LEU A 58 -7.14 6.80 -11.01
N ASP A 59 -7.37 7.52 -9.91
CA ASP A 59 -6.33 8.21 -9.13
C ASP A 59 -5.49 7.30 -8.25
N GLY A 60 -6.01 6.14 -7.85
CA GLY A 60 -5.23 5.24 -7.03
C GLY A 60 -5.96 4.05 -6.43
N ALA A 61 -5.24 3.34 -5.58
CA ALA A 61 -5.66 2.12 -4.91
C ALA A 61 -5.63 2.24 -3.39
N VAL A 62 -6.57 1.56 -2.73
CA VAL A 62 -6.47 1.18 -1.32
C VAL A 62 -6.34 -0.34 -1.25
N VAL A 63 -5.21 -0.83 -0.77
CA VAL A 63 -4.93 -2.27 -0.68
C VAL A 63 -5.08 -2.73 0.77
N GLY A 64 -6.09 -3.57 1.04
CA GLY A 64 -6.30 -4.18 2.34
C GLY A 64 -5.34 -5.35 2.56
N ILE A 65 -4.53 -5.28 3.62
CA ILE A 65 -3.55 -6.32 3.95
C ILE A 65 -4.11 -7.36 4.93
N ALA A 66 -5.15 -7.01 5.69
CA ALA A 66 -5.78 -7.89 6.68
C ALA A 66 -6.24 -9.25 6.11
N THR A 67 -6.49 -9.32 4.80
CA THR A 67 -6.97 -10.53 4.11
C THR A 67 -5.85 -11.42 3.55
N ALA A 68 -4.59 -11.13 3.86
CA ALA A 68 -3.42 -11.80 3.28
C ALA A 68 -3.19 -13.26 3.73
N GLY A 69 -4.24 -13.99 4.10
CA GLY A 69 -4.22 -15.45 4.28
C GLY A 69 -3.12 -16.00 5.19
N GLY A 70 -2.78 -15.29 6.27
CA GLY A 70 -1.73 -15.70 7.22
C GLY A 70 -0.31 -15.20 6.84
N SER A 71 -0.11 -14.61 5.69
CA SER A 71 1.15 -13.95 5.34
C SER A 71 1.35 -12.70 6.20
N ARG A 72 2.59 -12.47 6.66
CA ARG A 72 2.91 -11.23 7.38
C ARG A 72 2.63 -10.03 6.49
N ALA A 73 1.79 -9.11 6.95
CA ALA A 73 1.41 -7.89 6.22
C ALA A 73 2.63 -7.14 5.66
N SER A 74 3.68 -7.00 6.46
CA SER A 74 4.94 -6.36 6.07
C SER A 74 5.66 -7.05 4.90
N ALA A 75 5.46 -8.35 4.69
CA ALA A 75 6.07 -9.08 3.58
C ALA A 75 5.37 -8.79 2.25
N CYS A 76 4.10 -8.47 2.26
CA CYS A 76 3.32 -8.15 1.07
C CYS A 76 3.65 -6.75 0.51
N LEU A 77 4.00 -5.79 1.37
CA LEU A 77 4.25 -4.39 0.99
C LEU A 77 5.27 -4.22 -0.14
N PRO A 78 6.47 -4.85 -0.09
CA PRO A 78 7.44 -4.70 -1.18
C PRO A 78 6.96 -5.26 -2.52
N ARG A 79 6.09 -6.28 -2.51
CA ARG A 79 5.47 -6.84 -3.72
C ARG A 79 4.44 -5.88 -4.30
N ILE A 80 3.59 -5.29 -3.46
CA ILE A 80 2.62 -4.25 -3.86
C ILE A 80 3.36 -3.11 -4.56
N GLY A 81 4.44 -2.60 -3.97
CA GLY A 81 5.24 -1.54 -4.57
C GLY A 81 5.94 -1.93 -5.86
N LEU A 82 6.31 -3.21 -6.06
CA LEU A 82 6.80 -3.69 -7.35
C LEU A 82 5.70 -3.68 -8.41
N SER A 83 4.53 -4.19 -8.09
CA SER A 83 3.39 -4.26 -9.00
C SER A 83 2.91 -2.86 -9.40
N SER A 84 2.80 -1.92 -8.46
CA SER A 84 2.41 -0.53 -8.74
C SER A 84 3.41 0.18 -9.66
N ARG A 85 4.71 -0.06 -9.46
CA ARG A 85 5.76 0.50 -10.31
C ARG A 85 5.74 -0.12 -11.71
N ALA A 86 5.55 -1.44 -11.82
CA ALA A 86 5.44 -2.12 -13.10
C ALA A 86 4.24 -1.62 -13.92
N MET A 87 3.16 -1.21 -13.26
CA MET A 87 1.97 -0.61 -13.87
C MET A 87 2.07 0.91 -14.08
N GLY A 88 3.22 1.53 -13.79
CA GLY A 88 3.47 2.94 -14.07
C GLY A 88 2.82 3.93 -13.09
N PHE A 89 2.37 3.51 -11.92
CA PHE A 89 1.71 4.37 -10.93
C PHE A 89 2.54 5.61 -10.56
N GLU A 90 3.84 5.42 -10.33
CA GLU A 90 4.75 6.52 -9.97
C GLU A 90 4.83 7.58 -11.09
N SER A 91 4.98 7.15 -12.35
CA SER A 91 5.06 8.06 -13.50
C SER A 91 3.76 8.81 -13.77
N GLN A 92 2.63 8.19 -13.45
CA GLN A 92 1.28 8.76 -13.60
C GLN A 92 0.78 9.46 -12.33
N LYS A 93 1.63 9.54 -11.29
CA LYS A 93 1.31 10.14 -9.98
C LYS A 93 0.10 9.50 -9.27
N ARG A 94 -0.20 8.23 -9.58
CA ARG A 94 -1.26 7.49 -8.91
C ARG A 94 -0.87 7.13 -7.49
N ILE A 95 -1.83 7.12 -6.61
CA ILE A 95 -1.64 6.92 -5.17
C ILE A 95 -1.87 5.45 -4.82
N VAL A 96 -1.02 4.88 -3.98
CA VAL A 96 -1.25 3.57 -3.35
C VAL A 96 -1.32 3.77 -1.84
N ALA A 97 -2.50 3.52 -1.28
CA ALA A 97 -2.72 3.48 0.15
C ALA A 97 -2.77 2.03 0.63
N ILE A 98 -2.21 1.76 1.80
CA ILE A 98 -2.25 0.45 2.45
C ILE A 98 -3.17 0.54 3.65
N GLU A 99 -4.12 -0.37 3.74
CA GLU A 99 -5.00 -0.49 4.89
C GLU A 99 -4.58 -1.70 5.74
N ILE A 100 -4.40 -1.45 7.03
CA ILE A 100 -4.06 -2.45 8.05
C ILE A 100 -5.13 -2.46 9.14
N ASP A 101 -5.28 -3.59 9.82
CA ASP A 101 -6.26 -3.79 10.89
C ASP A 101 -5.73 -3.45 12.29
N SER A 102 -4.46 -3.12 12.40
CA SER A 102 -3.78 -2.72 13.63
C SER A 102 -3.38 -1.25 13.62
N GLN A 103 -3.10 -0.70 14.79
CA GLN A 103 -2.58 0.67 14.88
C GLN A 103 -1.21 0.74 14.20
N PRO A 104 -1.02 1.70 13.25
CA PRO A 104 0.26 1.86 12.56
C PRO A 104 1.40 2.19 13.53
N THR A 105 2.55 1.57 13.30
CA THR A 105 3.81 1.84 13.99
C THR A 105 4.73 2.72 13.15
N ALA A 106 5.79 3.26 13.76
CA ALA A 106 6.82 4.00 13.04
C ALA A 106 7.55 3.13 12.00
N GLU A 107 7.77 1.84 12.30
CA GLU A 107 8.33 0.87 11.36
C GLU A 107 7.40 0.66 10.15
N ASP A 108 6.10 0.52 10.38
CA ASP A 108 5.12 0.35 9.30
C ASP A 108 5.13 1.55 8.34
N MET A 109 5.27 2.77 8.85
CA MET A 109 5.37 3.97 8.02
C MET A 109 6.61 3.95 7.13
N ILE A 110 7.78 3.58 7.68
CA ILE A 110 9.03 3.48 6.91
C ILE A 110 8.93 2.36 5.87
N VAL A 111 8.43 1.18 6.24
CA VAL A 111 8.30 0.04 5.33
C VAL A 111 7.29 0.33 4.23
N THR A 112 6.16 0.94 4.55
CA THR A 112 5.15 1.37 3.58
C THR A 112 5.77 2.32 2.54
N ARG A 113 6.45 3.36 3.00
CA ARG A 113 7.09 4.32 2.10
C ARG A 113 8.24 3.71 1.30
N ALA A 114 9.10 2.91 1.94
CA ALA A 114 10.18 2.19 1.28
C ALA A 114 9.69 1.20 0.21
N SER A 115 8.48 0.70 0.38
CA SER A 115 7.81 -0.17 -0.60
C SER A 115 7.22 0.59 -1.79
N GLY A 116 7.19 1.93 -1.76
CA GLY A 116 6.63 2.75 -2.83
C GLY A 116 5.14 3.06 -2.65
N CYS A 117 4.57 2.78 -1.47
CA CYS A 117 3.21 3.16 -1.14
C CYS A 117 3.19 4.57 -0.53
N SER A 118 2.09 5.30 -0.75
CA SER A 118 2.00 6.73 -0.39
C SER A 118 1.45 6.94 1.01
N PHE A 119 0.48 6.12 1.44
CA PHE A 119 -0.24 6.27 2.68
C PHE A 119 -0.43 4.93 3.38
N ILE A 120 -0.61 5.00 4.71
CA ILE A 120 -1.07 3.90 5.54
C ILE A 120 -2.37 4.32 6.23
N ILE A 121 -3.37 3.45 6.18
CA ILE A 121 -4.67 3.60 6.81
C ILE A 121 -4.77 2.52 7.87
N GLY A 122 -5.11 2.91 9.08
CA GLY A 122 -5.29 1.96 10.18
C GLY A 122 -6.17 2.54 11.27
N PRO A 123 -6.66 1.70 12.19
CA PRO A 123 -7.44 2.17 13.31
C PRO A 123 -6.60 3.10 14.19
N VAL A 124 -7.16 4.22 14.55
CA VAL A 124 -6.59 5.10 15.56
C VAL A 124 -7.15 4.65 16.91
N GLY A 125 -6.26 4.31 17.84
CA GLY A 125 -6.67 3.85 19.18
C GLY A 125 -7.65 4.82 19.83
N GLN A 126 -8.62 4.29 20.58
CA GLN A 126 -9.68 5.08 21.22
C GLN A 126 -9.16 6.13 22.23
N GLU A 127 -7.94 5.94 22.73
CA GLU A 127 -7.28 6.88 23.65
C GLU A 127 -6.40 7.85 22.86
N GLY A 128 -6.94 9.01 22.54
CA GLY A 128 -6.16 10.17 22.15
C GLY A 128 -5.89 10.39 20.66
N GLY A 129 -6.47 9.63 19.76
CA GLY A 129 -6.48 9.91 18.32
C GLY A 129 -5.27 10.68 17.77
N GLU A 130 -5.49 11.90 17.33
CA GLU A 130 -4.48 12.79 16.76
C GLU A 130 -3.35 13.12 17.76
N GLU A 131 -3.68 13.28 19.05
CA GLU A 131 -2.71 13.56 20.11
C GLU A 131 -1.73 12.39 20.32
N SER A 132 -2.22 11.15 20.24
CA SER A 132 -1.36 9.95 20.32
C SER A 132 -0.40 9.85 19.13
N ILE A 133 -0.86 10.21 17.94
CA ILE A 133 -0.01 10.26 16.75
C ILE A 133 1.09 11.31 16.93
N ARG A 134 0.74 12.51 17.35
CA ARG A 134 1.70 13.61 17.52
C ARG A 134 2.68 13.38 18.64
N SER A 135 2.21 12.86 19.79
CA SER A 135 3.03 12.73 21.00
C SER A 135 3.88 11.48 21.04
N LYS A 136 3.48 10.41 20.38
CA LYS A 136 4.18 9.12 20.41
C LYS A 136 4.71 8.72 19.03
N LEU A 137 3.86 8.57 18.03
CA LEU A 137 4.23 8.00 16.73
C LEU A 137 5.23 8.88 15.97
N ILE A 138 5.03 10.20 15.93
CA ILE A 138 5.95 11.11 15.23
C ILE A 138 7.34 11.14 15.87
N PRO A 139 7.50 11.30 17.20
CA PRO A 139 8.79 11.23 17.83
C PRO A 139 9.52 9.88 17.65
N GLU A 140 8.78 8.77 17.72
CA GLU A 140 9.31 7.43 17.46
C GLU A 140 9.81 7.30 16.03
N LEU A 141 9.02 7.75 15.04
CA LEU A 141 9.39 7.77 13.63
C LEU A 141 10.66 8.58 13.40
N VAL A 142 10.75 9.78 13.97
CA VAL A 142 11.95 10.64 13.87
C VAL A 142 13.17 9.98 14.51
N GLY A 143 12.99 9.32 15.66
CA GLY A 143 14.03 8.53 16.31
C GLY A 143 14.57 7.43 15.42
N LEU A 144 13.68 6.60 14.91
CA LEU A 144 14.01 5.47 14.04
C LEU A 144 14.65 5.92 12.71
N MET A 145 14.20 7.03 12.13
CA MET A 145 14.81 7.62 10.94
C MET A 145 16.26 8.06 11.22
N LYS A 146 16.52 8.71 12.36
CA LYS A 146 17.88 9.13 12.75
C LYS A 146 18.81 7.93 12.95
N GLU A 147 18.36 6.91 13.67
CA GLU A 147 19.11 5.67 13.89
C GLU A 147 19.44 4.95 12.58
N SER A 148 18.53 4.99 11.63
CA SER A 148 18.68 4.37 10.31
C SER A 148 19.41 5.25 9.28
N GLY A 149 19.78 6.47 9.62
CA GLY A 149 20.41 7.43 8.71
C GLY A 149 19.49 7.93 7.60
N ILE A 150 18.16 7.90 7.84
CA ILE A 150 17.15 8.35 6.89
C ILE A 150 16.88 9.83 7.12
N SER A 151 17.17 10.68 6.13
CA SER A 151 16.95 12.13 6.21
C SER A 151 15.53 12.56 5.84
N SER A 152 14.85 11.79 4.96
CA SER A 152 13.48 12.04 4.51
C SER A 152 12.83 10.72 4.11
N LEU A 153 11.54 10.56 4.46
CA LEU A 153 10.75 9.42 3.99
C LEU A 153 10.60 9.38 2.47
N GLU A 154 10.69 10.50 1.79
CA GLU A 154 10.63 10.59 0.32
C GLU A 154 11.83 9.92 -0.36
N THR A 155 12.97 9.89 0.30
CA THR A 155 14.20 9.29 -0.23
C THR A 155 14.33 7.81 0.08
N VAL A 156 13.46 7.28 0.93
CA VAL A 156 13.48 5.86 1.30
C VAL A 156 12.89 5.03 0.17
N GLY A 157 13.63 4.05 -0.27
CA GLY A 157 13.18 3.15 -1.32
C GLY A 157 13.43 1.68 -0.97
N ARG A 158 12.87 0.79 -1.79
CA ARG A 158 12.96 -0.66 -1.63
C ARG A 158 14.39 -1.19 -1.37
N ARG A 159 15.41 -0.51 -1.90
CA ARG A 159 16.82 -0.91 -1.69
C ARG A 159 17.27 -0.85 -0.23
N ALA A 160 16.60 -0.05 0.60
CA ALA A 160 16.85 0.04 2.05
C ALA A 160 16.27 -1.15 2.83
N LEU A 161 15.29 -1.86 2.26
CA LEU A 161 14.65 -2.99 2.91
C LEU A 161 15.47 -4.27 2.76
N ARG A 162 15.42 -5.10 3.82
CA ARG A 162 15.98 -6.46 3.86
C ARG A 162 14.97 -7.39 4.54
N ALA A 163 14.84 -8.59 4.02
CA ALA A 163 14.10 -9.65 4.70
C ALA A 163 14.92 -10.23 5.85
N LYS A 164 14.30 -10.45 6.98
CA LYS A 164 14.95 -11.07 8.16
C LYS A 164 15.01 -12.59 8.07
N ASP A 165 14.09 -13.20 7.33
CA ASP A 165 13.96 -14.64 7.17
C ASP A 165 13.70 -15.02 5.70
N MET A 166 13.84 -16.31 5.39
CA MET A 166 13.73 -16.84 4.03
C MET A 166 12.31 -16.76 3.48
N GLU A 167 11.30 -16.93 4.35
CA GLU A 167 9.90 -16.84 3.97
C GLU A 167 9.55 -15.42 3.52
N THR A 168 9.91 -14.42 4.33
CA THR A 168 9.75 -13.01 3.97
C THR A 168 10.51 -12.66 2.69
N ALA A 169 11.72 -13.19 2.50
CA ALA A 169 12.50 -12.95 1.28
C ALA A 169 11.82 -13.54 0.05
N ALA A 170 11.26 -14.75 0.15
CA ALA A 170 10.55 -15.43 -0.94
C ALA A 170 9.27 -14.68 -1.34
N ILE A 171 8.45 -14.27 -0.36
CA ILE A 171 7.19 -13.57 -0.61
C ILE A 171 7.44 -12.16 -1.17
N SER A 172 8.34 -11.41 -0.56
CA SER A 172 8.59 -9.99 -0.89
C SER A 172 9.55 -9.78 -2.06
N GLY A 173 10.35 -10.78 -2.40
CA GLY A 173 11.46 -10.65 -3.35
C GLY A 173 12.57 -9.70 -2.87
N LEU A 174 12.63 -9.40 -1.57
CA LEU A 174 13.73 -8.64 -0.97
C LEU A 174 14.98 -9.51 -0.79
N ARG A 175 16.12 -8.86 -0.69
CA ARG A 175 17.36 -9.53 -0.29
C ARG A 175 17.26 -9.96 1.17
N LEU A 176 17.68 -11.17 1.46
CA LEU A 176 17.81 -11.65 2.84
C LEU A 176 18.98 -10.92 3.52
N VAL A 177 18.86 -10.65 4.82
CA VAL A 177 19.96 -10.11 5.62
C VAL A 177 21.21 -11.00 5.47
N GLY A 178 22.36 -10.39 5.19
CA GLY A 178 23.60 -11.11 4.94
C GLY A 178 23.82 -11.59 3.49
N PHE A 179 22.84 -11.38 2.60
CA PHE A 179 22.96 -11.76 1.18
C PHE A 179 22.95 -10.52 0.27
N GLU A 180 23.85 -10.49 -0.70
CA GLU A 180 23.92 -9.37 -1.66
C GLU A 180 22.88 -9.48 -2.79
N ARG A 181 22.42 -10.69 -3.10
CA ARG A 181 21.46 -10.96 -4.17
C ARG A 181 20.11 -11.44 -3.60
N PRO A 182 18.98 -11.13 -4.27
CA PRO A 182 17.71 -11.75 -3.95
C PRO A 182 17.78 -13.27 -4.07
N LEU A 183 17.01 -13.97 -3.25
CA LEU A 183 16.85 -15.42 -3.41
C LEU A 183 16.14 -15.72 -4.75
N PRO A 184 16.49 -16.83 -5.41
CA PRO A 184 15.80 -17.24 -6.62
C PRO A 184 14.30 -17.45 -6.36
N MET A 185 13.45 -16.91 -7.22
CA MET A 185 11.98 -16.97 -7.06
C MET A 185 11.38 -18.38 -7.22
N TRP A 186 12.17 -19.36 -7.67
CA TRP A 186 11.73 -20.76 -7.84
C TRP A 186 11.54 -21.53 -6.52
N LEU A 187 11.84 -20.91 -5.38
CA LEU A 187 11.56 -21.49 -4.05
C LEU A 187 10.11 -21.28 -3.58
N GLY A 188 9.25 -20.68 -4.39
CA GLY A 188 7.87 -20.34 -4.07
C GLY A 188 6.80 -21.08 -4.89
N ASN A 189 7.10 -22.24 -5.49
CA ASN A 189 6.10 -23.10 -6.12
C ASN A 189 5.79 -24.30 -5.25
#